data_0eee17bccb24e33b07c0704d8af0ecf3
#
_entry.id   0eee17bccb24e33b07c0704d8af0ecf3
#
_cell.length_a   1.000
_cell.length_b   1.000
_cell.length_c   1.000
_cell.angle_alpha   90.00
_cell.angle_beta   90.00
_cell.angle_gamma   90.00
#
_symmetry.space_group_name_H-M   'P 1'
#
loop_
_entity.id
_entity.type
_entity.pdbx_description
1 polymer ?
#
loop_
_entity_poly.entity_id
_entity_poly.type
_entity_poly.pdbx_seq_one_letter_code
_entity_poly.pdbx_strand_id
1 'polypeptide(L)'
;MKRVLTLLAACLLVAGCGGSKTAAPTTTAAAPTTPASTPTIAQSPPNALQGEAKAAATGDIPDNQVYVVFTNTRAGYSIKYPEGWAQSGSGNRVTIYDKNNLVRTVVQPGGEPTLAQVSSDMRVLKATTPSLRFQPPQRVQINGQPAIKVVYTTESSPNPVTNKRVQLVVDRYYLAHGGKGAVIDLGTPVGVDNVDGYRLMVQSFRWK
;
A
#
# COMPACT_ATOMS: atom_id res chain seq x y z
N MET A 1 -8.97 -9.89 49.30
CA MET A 1 -10.43 -9.98 49.57
C MET A 1 -11.08 -10.18 48.19
N LYS A 2 -11.38 -11.46 47.77
CA LYS A 2 -12.70 -12.13 47.84
C LYS A 2 -13.78 -11.26 47.13
N ARG A 3 -14.39 -11.68 46.00
CA ARG A 3 -15.33 -12.81 45.70
C ARG A 3 -15.51 -12.79 44.15
N VAL A 4 -15.31 -13.79 43.37
CA VAL A 4 -16.10 -14.97 42.99
C VAL A 4 -17.62 -14.74 42.98
N LEU A 5 -18.22 -14.84 41.79
CA LEU A 5 -19.53 -15.43 41.60
C LEU A 5 -19.73 -16.00 40.22
N THR A 6 -19.94 -17.28 40.19
CA THR A 6 -20.34 -18.21 39.12
C THR A 6 -21.88 -18.30 39.09
N LEU A 7 -22.49 -18.58 37.91
CA LEU A 7 -23.75 -19.36 37.74
C LEU A 7 -24.01 -19.42 36.22
N LEU A 8 -23.94 -20.58 35.57
CA LEU A 8 -24.75 -21.78 35.48
C LEU A 8 -26.04 -21.64 34.65
N ALA A 9 -25.99 -22.35 33.49
CA ALA A 9 -26.89 -23.33 32.90
C ALA A 9 -28.32 -22.94 32.42
N ALA A 10 -28.66 -23.36 31.22
CA ALA A 10 -29.71 -24.40 31.05
C ALA A 10 -29.86 -24.79 29.54
N CYS A 11 -29.78 -26.08 29.33
CA CYS A 11 -30.18 -26.83 28.13
C CYS A 11 -31.71 -26.82 27.93
N LEU A 12 -32.18 -26.86 26.69
CA LEU A 12 -33.48 -27.46 26.38
C LEU A 12 -33.41 -28.13 25.01
N LEU A 13 -33.40 -29.46 25.07
CA LEU A 13 -33.66 -30.40 23.96
C LEU A 13 -35.16 -30.51 23.78
N VAL A 14 -35.65 -30.48 22.54
CA VAL A 14 -36.97 -31.04 22.20
C VAL A 14 -36.81 -31.93 20.97
N ALA A 15 -36.99 -33.21 21.18
CA ALA A 15 -37.18 -34.24 20.23
C ALA A 15 -38.67 -34.34 19.84
N GLY A 16 -38.98 -34.53 18.58
CA GLY A 16 -40.32 -34.82 18.12
C GLY A 16 -40.26 -35.82 16.97
N CYS A 17 -40.59 -37.06 17.28
CA CYS A 17 -40.79 -38.18 16.35
C CYS A 17 -42.14 -38.13 15.65
N GLY A 18 -42.19 -38.71 14.40
CA GLY A 18 -43.31 -39.53 14.09
C GLY A 18 -43.99 -39.28 12.71
N GLY A 19 -43.99 -40.28 11.82
CA GLY A 19 -44.99 -40.40 10.79
C GLY A 19 -44.54 -41.01 9.47
N SER A 20 -44.40 -42.34 9.45
CA SER A 20 -44.33 -43.15 8.21
C SER A 20 -45.67 -43.18 7.50
N LYS A 21 -45.73 -43.03 6.17
CA LYS A 21 -46.75 -43.63 5.30
C LYS A 21 -46.19 -43.95 3.90
N THR A 22 -46.47 -45.13 3.54
CA THR A 22 -46.20 -46.06 2.48
C THR A 22 -46.56 -45.57 1.07
N ALA A 23 -45.67 -45.83 0.15
CA ALA A 23 -45.66 -46.24 -1.25
C ALA A 23 -46.85 -46.00 -2.20
N ALA A 24 -46.51 -45.54 -3.39
CA ALA A 24 -46.86 -46.20 -4.67
C ALA A 24 -46.00 -45.58 -5.82
N PRO A 25 -45.69 -46.33 -6.88
CA PRO A 25 -44.66 -45.98 -7.85
C PRO A 25 -45.22 -45.13 -8.98
N THR A 26 -44.51 -44.10 -9.38
CA THR A 26 -44.85 -43.35 -10.60
C THR A 26 -43.58 -43.07 -11.39
N THR A 27 -43.52 -43.70 -12.51
CA THR A 27 -42.90 -43.34 -13.80
C THR A 27 -41.75 -42.34 -13.82
N THR A 28 -40.58 -42.88 -14.15
CA THR A 28 -39.36 -42.18 -14.56
C THR A 28 -39.63 -41.24 -15.74
N ALA A 29 -39.62 -39.95 -15.48
CA ALA A 29 -39.43 -38.94 -16.51
C ALA A 29 -37.96 -38.49 -16.44
N ALA A 30 -37.22 -38.67 -17.53
CA ALA A 30 -35.86 -38.21 -17.68
C ALA A 30 -35.80 -36.69 -17.54
N ALA A 31 -35.05 -36.22 -16.57
CA ALA A 31 -34.72 -34.80 -16.43
C ALA A 31 -33.82 -34.38 -17.60
N PRO A 32 -34.04 -33.19 -18.22
CA PRO A 32 -33.11 -32.66 -19.20
C PRO A 32 -31.80 -32.30 -18.50
N THR A 33 -30.72 -32.92 -18.94
CA THR A 33 -29.34 -32.53 -18.58
C THR A 33 -29.08 -31.11 -19.08
N THR A 34 -29.09 -30.15 -18.16
CA THR A 34 -28.59 -28.81 -18.41
C THR A 34 -27.10 -28.95 -18.71
N PRO A 35 -26.58 -28.45 -19.85
CA PRO A 35 -25.17 -28.46 -20.09
C PRO A 35 -24.49 -27.57 -19.04
N ALA A 36 -23.48 -28.11 -18.36
CA ALA A 36 -22.62 -27.35 -17.44
C ALA A 36 -22.03 -26.15 -18.20
N SER A 37 -22.38 -24.96 -17.76
CA SER A 37 -21.78 -23.74 -18.27
C SER A 37 -20.29 -23.75 -17.91
N THR A 38 -19.45 -23.97 -18.90
CA THR A 38 -18.01 -23.74 -18.79
C THR A 38 -17.81 -22.28 -18.34
N PRO A 39 -17.03 -21.99 -17.29
CA PRO A 39 -16.76 -20.60 -16.92
C PRO A 39 -16.04 -19.92 -18.09
N THR A 40 -16.75 -19.06 -18.79
CA THR A 40 -16.15 -18.17 -19.77
C THR A 40 -15.25 -17.21 -18.99
N ILE A 41 -13.94 -17.40 -19.07
CA ILE A 41 -12.98 -16.40 -18.64
C ILE A 41 -13.28 -15.17 -19.49
N ALA A 42 -13.83 -14.14 -18.88
CA ALA A 42 -14.05 -12.86 -19.53
C ALA A 42 -12.68 -12.34 -20.01
N GLN A 43 -12.39 -12.47 -21.29
CA GLN A 43 -11.23 -11.84 -21.89
C GLN A 43 -11.46 -10.33 -21.84
N SER A 44 -10.57 -9.62 -21.13
CA SER A 44 -10.55 -8.16 -21.17
C SER A 44 -10.47 -7.69 -22.62
N PRO A 45 -11.22 -6.65 -23.02
CA PRO A 45 -11.18 -6.15 -24.39
C PRO A 45 -9.74 -5.79 -24.79
N PRO A 46 -9.34 -6.01 -26.05
CA PRO A 46 -7.97 -5.73 -26.51
C PRO A 46 -7.46 -4.31 -26.18
N ASN A 47 -8.36 -3.34 -26.15
CA ASN A 47 -8.08 -1.95 -25.81
C ASN A 47 -7.70 -1.74 -24.32
N ALA A 48 -8.20 -2.59 -23.41
CA ALA A 48 -7.85 -2.50 -21.99
C ALA A 48 -6.40 -2.95 -21.77
N LEU A 49 -5.96 -4.05 -22.40
CA LEU A 49 -4.58 -4.52 -22.32
C LEU A 49 -3.56 -3.53 -22.90
N GLN A 50 -3.94 -2.85 -23.99
CA GLN A 50 -3.08 -1.80 -24.58
C GLN A 50 -3.03 -0.55 -23.69
N GLY A 51 -4.14 -0.18 -23.05
CA GLY A 51 -4.21 0.90 -22.07
C GLY A 51 -3.32 0.62 -20.87
N GLU A 52 -3.41 -0.58 -20.30
CA GLU A 52 -2.59 -1.01 -19.17
C GLU A 52 -1.10 -1.08 -19.51
N ALA A 53 -0.74 -1.63 -20.67
CA ALA A 53 0.64 -1.64 -21.13
C ALA A 53 1.22 -0.22 -21.33
N LYS A 54 0.41 0.72 -21.80
CA LYS A 54 0.78 2.13 -21.95
C LYS A 54 0.95 2.81 -20.59
N ALA A 55 0.04 2.57 -19.66
CA ALA A 55 0.09 3.09 -18.27
C ALA A 55 1.34 2.56 -17.55
N ALA A 56 1.59 1.26 -17.60
CA ALA A 56 2.80 0.65 -17.05
C ALA A 56 4.08 1.22 -17.70
N ALA A 57 4.07 1.53 -18.99
CA ALA A 57 5.20 2.17 -19.67
C ALA A 57 5.48 3.60 -19.17
N THR A 58 4.46 4.32 -18.69
CA THR A 58 4.60 5.66 -18.10
C THR A 58 4.98 5.64 -16.64
N GLY A 59 4.92 4.47 -15.97
CA GLY A 59 5.29 4.29 -14.57
C GLY A 59 4.11 4.03 -13.64
N ASP A 60 2.93 3.74 -14.18
CA ASP A 60 1.79 3.26 -13.41
C ASP A 60 2.10 1.89 -12.81
N ILE A 61 1.70 1.67 -11.55
CA ILE A 61 1.86 0.39 -10.86
C ILE A 61 0.60 -0.43 -11.15
N PRO A 62 0.70 -1.58 -11.82
CA PRO A 62 -0.46 -2.40 -12.15
C PRO A 62 -1.24 -2.86 -10.90
N ASP A 63 -2.57 -2.98 -11.00
CA ASP A 63 -3.42 -3.43 -9.89
C ASP A 63 -3.06 -4.83 -9.38
N ASN A 64 -2.54 -5.70 -10.27
CA ASN A 64 -2.09 -7.04 -9.94
C ASN A 64 -0.64 -7.12 -9.48
N GLN A 65 0.01 -5.98 -9.20
CA GLN A 65 1.41 -5.93 -8.77
C GLN A 65 1.65 -6.73 -7.49
N VAL A 66 2.64 -7.60 -7.53
CA VAL A 66 3.13 -8.32 -6.34
C VAL A 66 4.02 -7.40 -5.51
N TYR A 67 3.80 -7.40 -4.19
CA TYR A 67 4.60 -6.63 -3.24
C TYR A 67 5.41 -7.55 -2.36
N VAL A 68 6.71 -7.28 -2.27
CA VAL A 68 7.66 -7.99 -1.40
C VAL A 68 8.10 -7.10 -0.23
N VAL A 69 8.62 -7.70 0.84
CA VAL A 69 9.05 -6.97 2.03
C VAL A 69 10.55 -6.69 1.96
N PHE A 70 10.92 -5.42 1.99
CA PHE A 70 12.27 -4.99 2.29
C PHE A 70 12.45 -4.86 3.81
N THR A 71 13.52 -5.43 4.35
CA THR A 71 13.90 -5.29 5.76
C THR A 71 15.28 -4.66 5.86
N ASN A 72 15.35 -3.49 6.49
CA ASN A 72 16.60 -2.82 6.81
C ASN A 72 16.96 -3.09 8.28
N THR A 73 17.76 -4.10 8.53
CA THR A 73 18.17 -4.49 9.89
C THR A 73 19.04 -3.43 10.56
N ARG A 74 19.86 -2.71 9.79
CA ARG A 74 20.76 -1.68 10.31
C ARG A 74 19.99 -0.43 10.78
N ALA A 75 19.02 0.02 10.01
CA ALA A 75 18.19 1.18 10.38
C ALA A 75 16.99 0.80 11.25
N GLY A 76 16.63 -0.49 11.32
CA GLY A 76 15.58 -1.02 12.18
C GLY A 76 14.17 -0.75 11.65
N TYR A 77 13.90 -1.05 10.37
CA TYR A 77 12.55 -0.95 9.78
C TYR A 77 12.32 -1.98 8.68
N SER A 78 11.05 -2.17 8.33
CA SER A 78 10.64 -2.88 7.13
C SER A 78 9.54 -2.12 6.39
N ILE A 79 9.46 -2.31 5.07
CA ILE A 79 8.44 -1.71 4.20
C ILE A 79 8.19 -2.62 3.01
N LYS A 80 6.94 -2.70 2.53
CA LYS A 80 6.63 -3.37 1.27
C LYS A 80 6.95 -2.47 0.08
N TYR A 81 7.33 -3.10 -1.03
CA TYR A 81 7.57 -2.43 -2.30
C TYR A 81 7.24 -3.37 -3.46
N PRO A 82 6.97 -2.87 -4.68
CA PRO A 82 6.67 -3.69 -5.84
C PRO A 82 7.85 -4.59 -6.21
N GLU A 83 7.57 -5.88 -6.43
CA GLU A 83 8.57 -6.82 -6.91
C GLU A 83 9.16 -6.34 -8.24
N GLY A 84 10.47 -6.52 -8.40
CA GLY A 84 11.21 -6.10 -9.60
C GLY A 84 11.76 -4.68 -9.55
N TRP A 85 11.40 -3.85 -8.56
CA TRP A 85 12.01 -2.53 -8.41
C TRP A 85 13.47 -2.63 -7.97
N ALA A 86 14.32 -1.79 -8.54
CA ALA A 86 15.73 -1.70 -8.20
C ALA A 86 15.93 -1.03 -6.83
N GLN A 87 17.02 -1.38 -6.18
CA GLN A 87 17.40 -0.80 -4.87
C GLN A 87 18.75 -0.10 -4.99
N SER A 88 18.90 1.03 -4.29
CA SER A 88 20.16 1.77 -4.15
C SER A 88 20.31 2.34 -2.74
N GLY A 89 21.55 2.60 -2.35
CA GLY A 89 21.88 3.07 -1.02
C GLY A 89 21.95 1.94 0.01
N SER A 90 22.29 2.30 1.23
CA SER A 90 22.44 1.35 2.35
C SER A 90 22.35 2.07 3.70
N GLY A 91 22.31 1.31 4.78
CA GLY A 91 22.28 1.86 6.14
C GLY A 91 21.05 2.76 6.35
N ASN A 92 21.27 4.00 6.68
CA ASN A 92 20.20 4.93 7.05
C ASN A 92 19.46 5.56 5.86
N ARG A 93 19.93 5.36 4.63
CA ARG A 93 19.31 5.90 3.42
C ARG A 93 19.20 4.81 2.37
N VAL A 94 17.98 4.44 2.01
CA VAL A 94 17.67 3.46 0.97
C VAL A 94 16.65 4.07 0.03
N THR A 95 16.85 3.86 -1.26
CA THR A 95 15.88 4.21 -2.31
C THR A 95 15.57 2.94 -3.10
N ILE A 96 14.29 2.68 -3.27
CA ILE A 96 13.75 1.60 -4.11
C ILE A 96 13.01 2.30 -5.25
N TYR A 97 13.27 1.93 -6.49
CA TYR A 97 12.80 2.69 -7.63
C TYR A 97 12.58 1.84 -8.89
N ASP A 98 11.67 2.31 -9.72
CA ASP A 98 11.50 1.85 -11.11
C ASP A 98 11.18 3.06 -11.99
N LYS A 99 11.93 3.23 -13.07
CA LYS A 99 11.82 4.39 -13.97
C LYS A 99 11.91 5.71 -13.17
N ASN A 100 10.83 6.47 -13.10
CA ASN A 100 10.72 7.72 -12.33
C ASN A 100 9.92 7.56 -11.03
N ASN A 101 9.45 6.37 -10.71
CA ASN A 101 8.86 6.07 -9.43
C ASN A 101 9.94 5.83 -8.39
N LEU A 102 9.72 6.28 -7.17
CA LEU A 102 10.66 6.06 -6.08
C LEU A 102 9.96 5.90 -4.72
N VAL A 103 10.55 5.06 -3.89
CA VAL A 103 10.31 5.00 -2.45
C VAL A 103 11.65 5.20 -1.77
N ARG A 104 11.84 6.34 -1.14
CA ARG A 104 13.09 6.66 -0.43
C ARG A 104 12.82 6.74 1.06
N THR A 105 13.55 5.97 1.83
CA THR A 105 13.50 6.00 3.30
C THR A 105 14.82 6.53 3.84
N VAL A 106 14.76 7.53 4.72
CA VAL A 106 15.89 8.05 5.47
C VAL A 106 15.58 7.93 6.96
N VAL A 107 16.43 7.24 7.71
CA VAL A 107 16.30 7.10 9.17
C VAL A 107 17.42 7.90 9.83
N GLN A 108 17.09 8.67 10.85
CA GLN A 108 18.02 9.50 11.60
C GLN A 108 17.59 9.59 13.07
N PRO A 109 18.49 9.97 14.00
CA PRO A 109 18.07 10.30 15.35
C PRO A 109 17.00 11.39 15.32
N GLY A 110 15.93 11.23 16.10
CA GLY A 110 14.86 12.22 16.14
C GLY A 110 13.70 11.78 17.01
N GLY A 111 12.96 12.78 17.52
CA GLY A 111 11.72 12.60 18.26
C GLY A 111 10.49 12.73 17.36
N GLU A 112 9.33 12.79 18.00
CA GLU A 112 8.05 12.94 17.32
C GLU A 112 8.01 14.23 16.48
N PRO A 113 7.67 14.16 15.18
CA PRO A 113 7.68 15.33 14.31
C PRO A 113 6.55 16.30 14.68
N THR A 114 6.83 17.61 14.58
CA THR A 114 5.82 18.65 14.72
C THR A 114 5.55 19.32 13.37
N LEU A 115 4.34 19.89 13.19
CA LEU A 115 4.00 20.62 11.96
C LEU A 115 4.95 21.77 11.68
N ALA A 116 5.41 22.48 12.74
CA ALA A 116 6.33 23.60 12.62
C ALA A 116 7.72 23.14 12.15
N GLN A 117 8.23 22.06 12.73
CA GLN A 117 9.52 21.48 12.34
C GLN A 117 9.48 20.99 10.89
N VAL A 118 8.45 20.23 10.51
CA VAL A 118 8.28 19.73 9.13
C VAL A 118 8.16 20.91 8.14
N SER A 119 7.44 21.97 8.49
CA SER A 119 7.37 23.18 7.66
C SER A 119 8.74 23.85 7.49
N SER A 120 9.57 23.86 8.54
CA SER A 120 10.93 24.36 8.48
C SER A 120 11.82 23.52 7.58
N ASP A 121 11.78 22.19 7.74
CA ASP A 121 12.52 21.23 6.90
C ASP A 121 12.17 21.39 5.42
N MET A 122 10.89 21.57 5.10
CA MET A 122 10.45 21.79 3.72
C MET A 122 10.93 23.13 3.14
N ARG A 123 11.04 24.17 3.95
CA ARG A 123 11.63 25.45 3.49
C ARG A 123 13.13 25.31 3.21
N VAL A 124 13.86 24.59 4.07
CA VAL A 124 15.28 24.26 3.84
C VAL A 124 15.45 23.47 2.56
N LEU A 125 14.62 22.44 2.36
CA LEU A 125 14.66 21.63 1.15
C LEU A 125 14.36 22.47 -0.11
N LYS A 126 13.38 23.37 -0.05
CA LYS A 126 13.05 24.29 -1.13
C LYS A 126 14.20 25.26 -1.47
N ALA A 127 14.95 25.72 -0.47
CA ALA A 127 16.09 26.60 -0.70
C ALA A 127 17.20 25.94 -1.53
N THR A 128 17.35 24.62 -1.40
CA THR A 128 18.34 23.81 -2.16
C THR A 128 17.75 23.18 -3.43
N THR A 129 16.42 23.24 -3.60
CA THR A 129 15.70 22.64 -4.74
C THR A 129 14.73 23.66 -5.31
N PRO A 130 15.15 24.54 -6.21
CA PRO A 130 14.32 25.67 -6.69
C PRO A 130 13.00 25.26 -7.37
N SER A 131 12.96 24.07 -7.99
CA SER A 131 11.76 23.51 -8.62
C SER A 131 10.71 23.05 -7.61
N LEU A 132 11.06 22.85 -6.33
CA LEU A 132 10.18 22.31 -5.31
C LEU A 132 9.05 23.29 -4.94
N ARG A 133 7.83 22.76 -4.92
CA ARG A 133 6.64 23.43 -4.40
C ARG A 133 5.95 22.47 -3.45
N PHE A 134 5.60 22.89 -2.24
CA PHE A 134 4.96 22.01 -1.26
C PHE A 134 3.68 22.61 -0.68
N GLN A 135 2.78 21.71 -0.29
CA GLN A 135 1.54 22.03 0.43
C GLN A 135 1.81 22.09 1.95
N PRO A 136 0.93 22.71 2.73
CA PRO A 136 1.04 22.71 4.18
C PRO A 136 1.09 21.28 4.74
N PRO A 137 1.93 21.00 5.73
CA PRO A 137 1.99 19.71 6.42
C PRO A 137 0.66 19.36 7.10
N GLN A 138 0.28 18.08 7.07
CA GLN A 138 -0.94 17.55 7.66
C GLN A 138 -0.64 16.40 8.61
N ARG A 139 -1.38 16.31 9.73
CA ARG A 139 -1.33 15.15 10.62
C ARG A 139 -2.06 13.98 9.98
N VAL A 140 -1.44 12.83 9.98
CA VAL A 140 -1.99 11.57 9.46
C VAL A 140 -1.64 10.42 10.41
N GLN A 141 -2.17 9.24 10.10
CA GLN A 141 -1.77 8.01 10.79
C GLN A 141 -1.22 7.00 9.77
N ILE A 142 -0.10 6.40 10.11
CA ILE A 142 0.50 5.30 9.35
C ILE A 142 0.52 4.08 10.25
N ASN A 143 -0.26 3.06 9.87
CA ASN A 143 -0.38 1.85 10.67
C ASN A 143 -0.70 2.12 12.16
N GLY A 144 -1.61 3.05 12.42
CA GLY A 144 -1.99 3.45 13.78
C GLY A 144 -0.99 4.35 14.51
N GLN A 145 0.16 4.66 13.92
CA GLN A 145 1.16 5.57 14.50
C GLN A 145 0.96 7.01 14.00
N PRO A 146 1.08 8.02 14.86
CA PRO A 146 1.06 9.41 14.45
C PRO A 146 2.17 9.70 13.43
N ALA A 147 1.82 10.44 12.39
CA ALA A 147 2.75 10.87 11.35
C ALA A 147 2.36 12.25 10.81
N ILE A 148 3.28 12.88 10.10
CA ILE A 148 3.00 14.10 9.34
C ILE A 148 3.25 13.85 7.87
N LYS A 149 2.29 14.19 7.04
CA LYS A 149 2.37 14.12 5.58
C LYS A 149 2.57 15.50 4.99
N VAL A 150 3.43 15.59 3.97
CA VAL A 150 3.56 16.75 3.08
C VAL A 150 3.51 16.25 1.64
N VAL A 151 2.71 16.90 0.82
CA VAL A 151 2.73 16.70 -0.64
C VAL A 151 3.57 17.80 -1.27
N TYR A 152 4.51 17.43 -2.12
CA TYR A 152 5.27 18.41 -2.89
C TYR A 152 5.51 17.97 -4.33
N THR A 153 5.75 18.94 -5.20
CA THR A 153 6.20 18.69 -6.58
C THR A 153 7.66 19.10 -6.72
N THR A 154 8.39 18.40 -7.57
CA THR A 154 9.80 18.67 -7.89
C THR A 154 10.12 18.08 -9.26
N GLU A 155 11.32 18.33 -9.75
CA GLU A 155 11.85 17.63 -10.93
C GLU A 155 12.63 16.38 -10.53
N SER A 156 12.56 15.35 -11.40
CA SER A 156 13.42 14.17 -11.28
C SER A 156 14.88 14.49 -11.50
N SER A 157 15.77 13.56 -11.14
CA SER A 157 17.12 13.56 -11.73
C SER A 157 17.04 13.51 -13.26
N PRO A 158 18.00 14.07 -13.99
CA PRO A 158 18.01 13.97 -15.42
C PRO A 158 18.16 12.51 -15.86
N ASN A 159 17.42 12.12 -16.88
CA ASN A 159 17.60 10.81 -17.50
C ASN A 159 19.04 10.72 -18.08
N PRO A 160 19.82 9.67 -17.77
CA PRO A 160 21.22 9.59 -18.15
C PRO A 160 21.46 9.53 -19.67
N VAL A 161 20.44 9.16 -20.44
CA VAL A 161 20.54 9.05 -21.92
C VAL A 161 20.04 10.32 -22.62
N THR A 162 18.87 10.82 -22.19
CA THR A 162 18.19 11.94 -22.89
C THR A 162 18.41 13.29 -22.22
N ASN A 163 19.01 13.32 -21.03
CA ASN A 163 19.17 14.49 -20.15
C ASN A 163 17.84 15.21 -19.81
N LYS A 164 16.70 14.60 -20.12
CA LYS A 164 15.38 15.15 -19.80
C LYS A 164 15.02 14.88 -18.37
N ARG A 165 14.28 15.81 -17.76
CA ARG A 165 13.66 15.67 -16.44
C ARG A 165 12.16 15.56 -16.57
N VAL A 166 11.53 14.90 -15.63
CA VAL A 166 10.07 14.85 -15.50
C VAL A 166 9.66 15.50 -14.21
N GLN A 167 8.47 16.11 -14.20
CA GLN A 167 7.90 16.62 -12.98
C GLN A 167 7.33 15.47 -12.15
N LEU A 168 7.70 15.43 -10.87
CA LEU A 168 7.23 14.45 -9.91
C LEU A 168 6.26 15.10 -8.92
N VAL A 169 5.27 14.34 -8.48
CA VAL A 169 4.55 14.57 -7.23
C VAL A 169 5.08 13.57 -6.21
N VAL A 170 5.33 14.05 -5.00
CA VAL A 170 5.92 13.26 -3.92
C VAL A 170 5.08 13.40 -2.66
N ASP A 171 4.66 12.28 -2.12
CA ASP A 171 4.11 12.15 -0.78
C ASP A 171 5.26 11.89 0.20
N ARG A 172 5.51 12.85 1.09
CA ARG A 172 6.54 12.73 2.12
C ARG A 172 5.89 12.53 3.48
N TYR A 173 6.34 11.51 4.19
CA TYR A 173 5.87 11.18 5.52
C TYR A 173 7.00 11.28 6.53
N TYR A 174 6.69 11.82 7.70
CA TYR A 174 7.58 11.91 8.86
C TYR A 174 6.97 11.08 9.99
N LEU A 175 7.74 10.13 10.50
CA LEU A 175 7.36 9.25 11.60
C LEU A 175 8.49 9.21 12.62
N ALA A 176 8.17 8.85 13.88
CA ALA A 176 9.21 8.61 14.88
C ALA A 176 8.82 7.45 15.82
N HIS A 177 9.84 6.77 16.32
CA HIS A 177 9.70 5.74 17.32
C HIS A 177 11.04 5.48 18.02
N GLY A 178 11.03 5.35 19.35
CA GLY A 178 12.23 4.96 20.12
C GLY A 178 13.47 5.85 19.90
N GLY A 179 13.29 7.17 19.75
CA GLY A 179 14.39 8.10 19.52
C GLY A 179 14.92 8.12 18.08
N LYS A 180 14.27 7.42 17.16
CA LYS A 180 14.56 7.45 15.73
C LYS A 180 13.43 8.14 14.96
N GLY A 181 13.79 8.95 13.97
CA GLY A 181 12.87 9.52 12.98
C GLY A 181 13.06 8.87 11.62
N ALA A 182 11.98 8.65 10.90
CA ALA A 182 12.00 8.24 9.50
C ALA A 182 11.33 9.29 8.62
N VAL A 183 11.96 9.59 7.50
CA VAL A 183 11.37 10.34 6.39
C VAL A 183 11.21 9.39 5.22
N ILE A 184 9.96 9.24 4.74
CA ILE A 184 9.62 8.35 3.64
C ILE A 184 9.06 9.21 2.51
N ASP A 185 9.72 9.21 1.36
CA ASP A 185 9.25 9.84 0.13
C ASP A 185 8.71 8.76 -0.82
N LEU A 186 7.51 8.97 -1.32
CA LEU A 186 6.92 8.17 -2.40
C LEU A 186 6.66 9.11 -3.57
N GLY A 187 7.47 9.02 -4.61
CA GLY A 187 7.47 9.93 -5.76
C GLY A 187 7.04 9.23 -7.03
N THR A 188 6.16 9.87 -7.81
CA THR A 188 5.69 9.41 -9.11
C THR A 188 5.64 10.56 -10.10
N PRO A 189 5.76 10.32 -11.43
CA PRO A 189 5.52 11.36 -12.42
C PRO A 189 4.13 11.96 -12.31
N VAL A 190 4.02 13.27 -12.53
CA VAL A 190 2.71 13.94 -12.58
C VAL A 190 1.84 13.32 -13.67
N GLY A 191 0.60 12.99 -13.32
CA GLY A 191 -0.36 12.34 -14.24
C GLY A 191 -0.35 10.81 -14.19
N VAL A 192 0.51 10.20 -13.36
CA VAL A 192 0.50 8.76 -13.09
C VAL A 192 -0.25 8.50 -11.78
N ASP A 193 -1.17 7.55 -11.78
CA ASP A 193 -1.98 7.20 -10.62
C ASP A 193 -1.40 6.00 -9.87
N ASN A 194 -0.57 6.28 -8.86
CA ASN A 194 0.00 5.28 -7.96
C ASN A 194 -0.54 5.38 -6.52
N VAL A 195 -1.67 6.03 -6.33
CA VAL A 195 -2.21 6.35 -4.99
C VAL A 195 -2.41 5.10 -4.14
N ASP A 196 -3.01 4.05 -4.69
CA ASP A 196 -3.31 2.82 -3.93
C ASP A 196 -2.05 2.01 -3.64
N GLY A 197 -1.15 1.88 -4.62
CA GLY A 197 0.14 1.23 -4.42
C GLY A 197 0.98 1.93 -3.36
N TYR A 198 1.05 3.25 -3.38
CA TYR A 198 1.79 4.04 -2.39
C TYR A 198 1.15 4.02 -1.01
N ARG A 199 -0.18 4.00 -0.93
CA ARG A 199 -0.90 3.79 0.33
C ARG A 199 -0.54 2.43 0.93
N LEU A 200 -0.57 1.36 0.14
CA LEU A 200 -0.17 0.03 0.57
C LEU A 200 1.27 0.02 1.10
N MET A 201 2.20 0.64 0.37
CA MET A 201 3.60 0.70 0.78
C MET A 201 3.77 1.44 2.10
N VAL A 202 3.29 2.66 2.23
CA VAL A 202 3.49 3.45 3.45
C VAL A 202 2.78 2.83 4.65
N GLN A 203 1.58 2.27 4.49
CA GLN A 203 0.85 1.58 5.55
C GLN A 203 1.52 0.25 5.97
N SER A 204 2.42 -0.28 5.15
CA SER A 204 3.21 -1.46 5.48
C SER A 204 4.45 -1.17 6.32
N PHE A 205 4.84 0.10 6.47
CA PHE A 205 6.02 0.49 7.24
C PHE A 205 5.90 0.02 8.69
N ARG A 206 6.97 -0.61 9.19
CA ARG A 206 7.08 -1.10 10.58
C ARG A 206 8.48 -0.83 11.10
N TRP A 207 8.56 -0.32 12.31
CA TRP A 207 9.79 -0.34 13.09
C TRP A 207 10.10 -1.77 13.57
N LYS A 208 11.39 -2.08 13.67
CA LYS A 208 11.93 -3.38 14.11
C LYS A 208 12.71 -3.22 15.40
#